data_a8f1dff28ed4e5ec5398813b77554682
#
_entry.id   a8f1dff28ed4e5ec5398813b77554682
#
_cell.length_a   1.000
_cell.length_b   1.000
_cell.length_c   1.000
_cell.angle_alpha   90.00
_cell.angle_beta   90.00
_cell.angle_gamma   90.00
#
_symmetry.space_group_name_H-M   'P 1'
#
loop_
_entity.id
_entity.type
_entity.pdbx_description
1 polymer ?
#
loop_
_entity_poly.entity_id
_entity_poly.type
_entity_poly.pdbx_seq_one_letter_code
_entity_poly.pdbx_strand_id
1 'polypeptide(L)'
;MVFIVEGKPIYAHKAILSAQCEHFEAMFRNGMKETSQNQIEVKDWSYSSYLLMMEYLYSGSIANFNPRVALDLLGLADAYMLEGLKYLCENTLMHNVDNDNVCALLIDANKYSSIELKKFCINFLIKNFQEVQNTKGFEDLEYYPSLLMEVTKLVFSNVNNKENPQ
;
A
#
# COMPACT_ATOMS: atom_id res chain seq x y z
N MET A 1 18.06 -10.93 -16.34
CA MET A 1 16.78 -10.54 -16.97
C MET A 1 16.58 -9.05 -16.91
N VAL A 2 15.62 -8.51 -17.68
CA VAL A 2 15.33 -7.08 -17.73
C VAL A 2 13.84 -6.87 -17.55
N PHE A 3 13.45 -5.95 -16.67
CA PHE A 3 12.08 -5.42 -16.59
C PHE A 3 12.03 -4.08 -17.30
N ILE A 4 11.06 -3.88 -18.16
CA ILE A 4 10.80 -2.59 -18.80
C ILE A 4 9.63 -1.92 -18.10
N VAL A 5 9.89 -0.84 -17.40
CA VAL A 5 8.90 -0.09 -16.62
C VAL A 5 8.88 1.34 -17.14
N GLU A 6 7.74 1.82 -17.60
CA GLU A 6 7.62 3.14 -18.26
C GLU A 6 8.68 3.36 -19.36
N GLY A 7 8.97 2.30 -20.14
CA GLY A 7 9.97 2.31 -21.20
C GLY A 7 11.44 2.31 -20.75
N LYS A 8 11.72 2.23 -19.43
CA LYS A 8 13.07 2.23 -18.85
C LYS A 8 13.46 0.84 -18.38
N PRO A 9 14.71 0.38 -18.64
CA PRO A 9 15.15 -0.94 -18.22
C PRO A 9 15.59 -0.97 -16.74
N ILE A 10 15.20 -2.05 -16.05
CA ILE A 10 15.70 -2.44 -14.72
C ILE A 10 16.30 -3.84 -14.86
N TYR A 11 17.61 -3.95 -14.59
CA TYR A 11 18.33 -5.23 -14.69
C TYR A 11 18.25 -5.99 -13.36
N ALA A 12 17.96 -7.28 -13.43
CA ALA A 12 17.84 -8.11 -12.24
C ALA A 12 18.30 -9.57 -12.48
N HIS A 13 18.63 -10.25 -11.39
CA HIS A 13 19.06 -11.64 -11.38
C HIS A 13 17.89 -12.55 -10.95
N LYS A 14 17.45 -13.44 -11.84
CA LYS A 14 16.36 -14.39 -11.55
C LYS A 14 16.56 -15.14 -10.23
N ALA A 15 17.81 -15.62 -9.98
CA ALA A 15 18.12 -16.34 -8.76
C ALA A 15 17.91 -15.54 -7.48
N ILE A 16 18.28 -14.25 -7.48
CA ILE A 16 18.08 -13.38 -6.32
C ILE A 16 16.58 -13.14 -6.11
N LEU A 17 15.86 -12.77 -7.17
CA LEU A 17 14.42 -12.51 -7.07
C LEU A 17 13.65 -13.75 -6.60
N SER A 18 13.96 -14.94 -7.12
CA SER A 18 13.33 -16.19 -6.69
C SER A 18 13.61 -16.53 -5.22
N ALA A 19 14.81 -16.20 -4.74
CA ALA A 19 15.18 -16.47 -3.34
C ALA A 19 14.51 -15.52 -2.34
N GLN A 20 14.14 -14.30 -2.78
CA GLN A 20 13.62 -13.23 -1.93
C GLN A 20 12.11 -13.05 -2.03
N CYS A 21 11.45 -13.59 -3.07
CA CYS A 21 10.05 -13.35 -3.34
C CYS A 21 9.39 -14.59 -3.97
N GLU A 22 8.42 -15.16 -3.26
CA GLU A 22 7.67 -16.35 -3.71
C GLU A 22 6.93 -16.09 -5.04
N HIS A 23 6.46 -14.88 -5.28
CA HIS A 23 5.82 -14.50 -6.53
C HIS A 23 6.78 -14.66 -7.71
N PHE A 24 8.03 -14.18 -7.59
CA PHE A 24 9.05 -14.35 -8.61
C PHE A 24 9.51 -15.82 -8.72
N GLU A 25 9.60 -16.54 -7.61
CA GLU A 25 9.91 -17.97 -7.63
C GLU A 25 8.86 -18.73 -8.46
N ALA A 26 7.58 -18.50 -8.17
CA ALA A 26 6.47 -19.12 -8.89
C ALA A 26 6.47 -18.75 -10.39
N MET A 27 6.69 -17.47 -10.70
CA MET A 27 6.77 -16.95 -12.06
C MET A 27 7.89 -17.67 -12.88
N PHE A 28 9.06 -17.87 -12.29
CA PHE A 28 10.20 -18.47 -13.02
C PHE A 28 10.17 -20.00 -13.02
N ARG A 29 9.49 -20.66 -12.06
CA ARG A 29 9.36 -22.12 -11.97
C ARG A 29 8.35 -22.69 -12.97
N ASN A 30 7.24 -22.00 -13.20
CA ASN A 30 6.07 -22.60 -13.88
C ASN A 30 6.13 -22.61 -15.40
N GLY A 31 7.30 -22.45 -16.03
CA GLY A 31 7.46 -22.55 -17.48
C GLY A 31 6.62 -21.53 -18.28
N MET A 32 6.18 -20.46 -17.63
CA MET A 32 5.49 -19.35 -18.30
C MET A 32 6.41 -18.70 -19.33
N LYS A 33 5.85 -17.93 -20.27
CA LYS A 33 6.64 -17.25 -21.32
C LYS A 33 7.81 -16.46 -20.74
N GLU A 34 7.64 -15.92 -19.53
CA GLU A 34 8.62 -15.17 -18.74
C GLU A 34 9.85 -16.00 -18.35
N THR A 35 9.72 -17.34 -18.30
CA THR A 35 10.84 -18.25 -17.99
C THR A 35 11.87 -18.27 -19.12
N SER A 36 11.41 -18.21 -20.37
CA SER A 36 12.25 -18.20 -21.57
C SER A 36 12.59 -16.81 -22.08
N GLN A 37 11.81 -15.80 -21.70
CA GLN A 37 12.06 -14.40 -22.07
C GLN A 37 13.07 -13.76 -21.12
N ASN A 38 14.05 -13.05 -21.68
CA ASN A 38 14.99 -12.26 -20.90
C ASN A 38 14.47 -10.86 -20.55
N GLN A 39 13.27 -10.52 -21.05
CA GLN A 39 12.65 -9.20 -20.89
C GLN A 39 11.17 -9.35 -20.54
N ILE A 40 10.72 -8.57 -19.54
CA ILE A 40 9.31 -8.49 -19.09
C ILE A 40 8.89 -7.03 -19.13
N GLU A 41 7.74 -6.75 -19.76
CA GLU A 41 7.13 -5.41 -19.74
C GLU A 41 6.20 -5.29 -18.53
N VAL A 42 6.41 -4.25 -17.72
CA VAL A 42 5.60 -3.92 -16.54
C VAL A 42 4.79 -2.67 -16.85
N LYS A 43 3.46 -2.78 -16.82
CA LYS A 43 2.54 -1.70 -17.28
C LYS A 43 1.85 -0.96 -16.14
N ASP A 44 1.66 -1.62 -14.99
CA ASP A 44 0.74 -1.16 -13.95
C ASP A 44 1.43 -0.35 -12.84
N TRP A 45 2.76 -0.19 -12.91
CA TRP A 45 3.55 0.41 -11.83
C TRP A 45 4.52 1.48 -12.35
N SER A 46 4.80 2.47 -11.48
CA SER A 46 5.79 3.49 -11.80
C SER A 46 7.22 2.95 -11.74
N TYR A 47 8.10 3.53 -12.53
CA TYR A 47 9.52 3.17 -12.52
C TYR A 47 10.15 3.35 -11.14
N SER A 48 9.77 4.43 -10.43
CA SER A 48 10.31 4.76 -9.10
C SER A 48 9.91 3.72 -8.04
N SER A 49 8.65 3.32 -7.99
CA SER A 49 8.18 2.32 -7.03
C SER A 49 8.75 0.93 -7.33
N TYR A 50 8.81 0.57 -8.62
CA TYR A 50 9.37 -0.71 -9.02
C TYR A 50 10.87 -0.81 -8.73
N LEU A 51 11.62 0.28 -8.93
CA LEU A 51 13.05 0.35 -8.59
C LEU A 51 13.29 0.20 -7.07
N LEU A 52 12.47 0.86 -6.24
CA LEU A 52 12.54 0.72 -4.78
C LEU A 52 12.19 -0.70 -4.31
N MET A 53 11.21 -1.35 -4.93
CA MET A 53 10.94 -2.77 -4.65
C MET A 53 12.15 -3.64 -4.99
N MET A 54 12.82 -3.39 -6.11
CA MET A 54 14.05 -4.10 -6.47
C MET A 54 15.17 -3.83 -5.45
N GLU A 55 15.37 -2.58 -5.03
CA GLU A 55 16.32 -2.23 -3.97
C GLU A 55 16.04 -3.03 -2.70
N TYR A 56 14.77 -3.11 -2.27
CA TYR A 56 14.36 -3.90 -1.12
C TYR A 56 14.70 -5.38 -1.28
N LEU A 57 14.41 -5.98 -2.45
CA LEU A 57 14.69 -7.39 -2.70
C LEU A 57 16.20 -7.72 -2.70
N TYR A 58 17.06 -6.74 -3.03
CA TYR A 58 18.51 -6.92 -3.03
C TYR A 58 19.19 -6.64 -1.70
N SER A 59 18.65 -5.69 -0.93
CA SER A 59 19.31 -5.19 0.30
C SER A 59 18.58 -5.57 1.59
N GLY A 60 17.31 -5.98 1.50
CA GLY A 60 16.43 -6.21 2.65
C GLY A 60 15.93 -4.92 3.31
N SER A 61 16.32 -3.75 2.80
CA SER A 61 15.94 -2.45 3.36
C SER A 61 15.86 -1.40 2.27
N ILE A 62 15.15 -0.32 2.55
CA ILE A 62 15.12 0.86 1.68
C ILE A 62 15.46 2.06 2.57
N ALA A 63 16.32 2.95 2.07
CA ALA A 63 16.53 4.26 2.67
C ALA A 63 15.24 5.11 2.55
N ASN A 64 15.24 6.31 3.09
CA ASN A 64 14.06 7.19 3.09
C ASN A 64 13.44 7.33 1.70
N PHE A 65 12.13 7.13 1.62
CA PHE A 65 11.34 7.33 0.40
C PHE A 65 10.15 8.25 0.66
N ASN A 66 9.70 8.92 -0.40
CA ASN A 66 8.63 9.91 -0.34
C ASN A 66 7.27 9.24 -0.08
N PRO A 67 6.38 9.79 0.78
CA PRO A 67 5.03 9.30 1.01
C PRO A 67 4.20 9.09 -0.26
N ARG A 68 4.41 9.89 -1.31
CA ARG A 68 3.72 9.70 -2.59
C ARG A 68 4.10 8.38 -3.27
N VAL A 69 5.38 7.99 -3.15
CA VAL A 69 5.87 6.72 -3.70
C VAL A 69 5.50 5.57 -2.77
N ALA A 70 5.35 5.84 -1.46
CA ALA A 70 4.97 4.85 -0.47
C ALA A 70 3.62 4.18 -0.78
N LEU A 71 2.65 4.95 -1.31
CA LEU A 71 1.33 4.41 -1.65
C LEU A 71 1.40 3.45 -2.84
N ASP A 72 2.12 3.84 -3.90
CA ASP A 72 2.33 3.00 -5.08
C ASP A 72 3.14 1.74 -4.71
N LEU A 73 4.14 1.91 -3.85
CA LEU A 73 4.97 0.82 -3.32
C LEU A 73 4.19 -0.12 -2.39
N LEU A 74 3.19 0.39 -1.65
CA LEU A 74 2.27 -0.43 -0.85
C LEU A 74 1.47 -1.38 -1.73
N GLY A 75 0.96 -0.89 -2.86
CA GLY A 75 0.28 -1.72 -3.85
C GLY A 75 1.18 -2.80 -4.45
N LEU A 76 2.44 -2.45 -4.75
CA LEU A 76 3.45 -3.41 -5.19
C LEU A 76 3.74 -4.47 -4.13
N ALA A 77 3.92 -4.05 -2.87
CA ALA A 77 4.20 -4.95 -1.76
C ALA A 77 3.06 -5.95 -1.55
N ASP A 78 1.82 -5.51 -1.68
CA ASP A 78 0.63 -6.37 -1.63
C ASP A 78 0.60 -7.35 -2.83
N ALA A 79 0.78 -6.86 -4.06
CA ALA A 79 0.75 -7.68 -5.28
C ALA A 79 1.85 -8.74 -5.32
N TYR A 80 3.01 -8.45 -4.74
CA TYR A 80 4.16 -9.37 -4.70
C TYR A 80 4.29 -10.09 -3.35
N MET A 81 3.32 -9.94 -2.42
CA MET A 81 3.29 -10.59 -1.10
C MET A 81 4.55 -10.31 -0.25
N LEU A 82 5.02 -9.08 -0.28
CA LEU A 82 6.22 -8.62 0.42
C LEU A 82 5.85 -7.94 1.75
N GLU A 83 5.53 -8.73 2.78
CA GLU A 83 5.02 -8.23 4.06
C GLU A 83 5.99 -7.24 4.75
N GLY A 84 7.30 -7.48 4.69
CA GLY A 84 8.30 -6.55 5.25
C GLY A 84 8.32 -5.20 4.52
N LEU A 85 8.17 -5.19 3.20
CA LEU A 85 8.06 -3.96 2.42
C LEU A 85 6.74 -3.25 2.68
N LYS A 86 5.64 -4.00 2.82
CA LYS A 86 4.32 -3.49 3.18
C LYS A 86 4.37 -2.74 4.52
N TYR A 87 4.99 -3.34 5.53
CA TYR A 87 5.20 -2.71 6.84
C TYR A 87 5.98 -1.39 6.76
N LEU A 88 7.04 -1.32 5.94
CA LEU A 88 7.80 -0.08 5.74
C LEU A 88 6.94 1.02 5.10
N CYS A 89 6.11 0.67 4.11
CA CYS A 89 5.18 1.58 3.47
C CYS A 89 4.13 2.09 4.46
N GLU A 90 3.50 1.19 5.22
CA GLU A 90 2.52 1.52 6.24
C GLU A 90 3.08 2.54 7.26
N ASN A 91 4.25 2.29 7.80
CA ASN A 91 4.91 3.20 8.74
C ASN A 91 5.14 4.58 8.13
N THR A 92 5.63 4.64 6.91
CA THR A 92 5.86 5.92 6.22
C THR A 92 4.55 6.68 6.02
N LEU A 93 3.48 5.99 5.60
CA LEU A 93 2.16 6.59 5.38
C LEU A 93 1.53 7.07 6.69
N MET A 94 1.59 6.28 7.78
CA MET A 94 1.03 6.65 9.08
C MET A 94 1.64 7.94 9.65
N HIS A 95 2.93 8.18 9.43
CA HIS A 95 3.60 9.41 9.86
C HIS A 95 3.19 10.66 9.06
N ASN A 96 2.49 10.48 7.94
CA ASN A 96 2.07 11.54 7.04
C ASN A 96 0.55 11.67 6.90
N VAL A 97 -0.22 11.06 7.80
CA VAL A 97 -1.69 11.19 7.84
C VAL A 97 -2.08 12.57 8.33
N ASP A 98 -3.00 13.21 7.61
CA ASP A 98 -3.62 14.49 7.97
C ASP A 98 -5.14 14.47 7.66
N ASN A 99 -5.84 15.55 7.97
CA ASN A 99 -7.29 15.64 7.79
C ASN A 99 -7.72 15.56 6.33
N ASP A 100 -6.88 16.01 5.40
CA ASP A 100 -7.21 16.07 3.98
C ASP A 100 -6.96 14.72 3.27
N ASN A 101 -5.98 13.92 3.74
CA ASN A 101 -5.56 12.67 3.09
C ASN A 101 -6.08 11.40 3.77
N VAL A 102 -6.55 11.45 5.02
CA VAL A 102 -6.91 10.25 5.81
C VAL A 102 -7.94 9.37 5.13
N CYS A 103 -8.96 9.96 4.47
CA CYS A 103 -10.00 9.18 3.79
C CYS A 103 -9.47 8.47 2.54
N ALA A 104 -8.62 9.13 1.75
CA ALA A 104 -7.96 8.52 0.61
C ALA A 104 -7.04 7.38 1.05
N LEU A 105 -6.22 7.59 2.09
CA LEU A 105 -5.37 6.56 2.66
C LEU A 105 -6.16 5.38 3.24
N LEU A 106 -7.32 5.65 3.83
CA LEU A 106 -8.23 4.62 4.32
C LEU A 106 -8.77 3.74 3.19
N ILE A 107 -9.16 4.34 2.07
CA ILE A 107 -9.62 3.63 0.87
C ILE A 107 -8.49 2.73 0.33
N ASP A 108 -7.29 3.27 0.20
CA ASP A 108 -6.14 2.52 -0.32
C ASP A 108 -5.68 1.42 0.66
N ALA A 109 -5.69 1.69 1.96
CA ALA A 109 -5.42 0.69 2.99
C ALA A 109 -6.41 -0.49 2.93
N ASN A 110 -7.69 -0.19 2.68
CA ASN A 110 -8.71 -1.22 2.49
C ASN A 110 -8.50 -2.01 1.19
N LYS A 111 -8.14 -1.33 0.10
CA LYS A 111 -7.85 -1.93 -1.22
C LYS A 111 -6.67 -2.91 -1.17
N TYR A 112 -5.59 -2.52 -0.50
CA TYR A 112 -4.35 -3.29 -0.41
C TYR A 112 -4.25 -4.15 0.85
N SER A 113 -5.38 -4.41 1.52
CA SER A 113 -5.45 -5.26 2.73
C SER A 113 -4.43 -4.85 3.81
N SER A 114 -4.17 -3.55 3.93
CA SER A 114 -3.23 -2.95 4.87
C SER A 114 -3.93 -2.73 6.22
N ILE A 115 -3.96 -3.76 7.06
CA ILE A 115 -4.78 -3.80 8.28
C ILE A 115 -4.35 -2.72 9.27
N GLU A 116 -3.05 -2.54 9.48
CA GLU A 116 -2.54 -1.60 10.48
C GLU A 116 -2.72 -0.14 10.03
N LEU A 117 -2.47 0.18 8.76
CA LEU A 117 -2.75 1.51 8.20
C LEU A 117 -4.26 1.80 8.25
N LYS A 118 -5.11 0.83 7.91
CA LYS A 118 -6.58 0.96 7.98
C LYS A 118 -7.03 1.32 9.39
N LYS A 119 -6.58 0.57 10.40
CA LYS A 119 -6.88 0.84 11.81
C LYS A 119 -6.42 2.23 12.23
N PHE A 120 -5.21 2.61 11.83
CA PHE A 120 -4.65 3.92 12.13
C PHE A 120 -5.52 5.04 11.54
N CYS A 121 -5.87 4.96 10.25
CA CYS A 121 -6.71 5.94 9.57
C CYS A 121 -8.10 6.06 10.22
N ILE A 122 -8.74 4.94 10.57
CA ILE A 122 -10.03 4.95 11.26
C ILE A 122 -9.90 5.66 12.62
N ASN A 123 -8.89 5.35 13.41
CA ASN A 123 -8.69 6.00 14.71
C ASN A 123 -8.41 7.50 14.57
N PHE A 124 -7.62 7.89 13.57
CA PHE A 124 -7.36 9.29 13.27
C PHE A 124 -8.65 10.04 12.88
N LEU A 125 -9.44 9.44 11.97
CA LEU A 125 -10.72 9.99 11.52
C LEU A 125 -11.70 10.16 12.68
N ILE A 126 -11.82 9.18 13.59
CA ILE A 126 -12.69 9.28 14.75
C ILE A 126 -12.28 10.45 15.67
N LYS A 127 -10.97 10.63 15.90
CA LYS A 127 -10.45 11.70 16.77
C LYS A 127 -10.67 13.09 16.16
N ASN A 128 -10.57 13.21 14.84
CA ASN A 128 -10.62 14.48 14.11
C ASN A 128 -11.89 14.60 13.25
N PHE A 129 -12.98 13.93 13.65
CA PHE A 129 -14.18 13.80 12.82
C PHE A 129 -14.80 15.14 12.42
N GLN A 130 -14.78 16.14 13.32
CA GLN A 130 -15.34 17.46 13.06
C GLN A 130 -14.68 18.18 11.89
N GLU A 131 -13.38 18.01 11.72
CA GLU A 131 -12.59 18.58 10.62
C GLU A 131 -12.71 17.74 9.37
N VAL A 132 -12.52 16.41 9.50
CA VAL A 132 -12.47 15.47 8.38
C VAL A 132 -13.79 15.39 7.64
N GLN A 133 -14.94 15.46 8.33
CA GLN A 133 -16.26 15.37 7.68
C GLN A 133 -16.53 16.48 6.65
N ASN A 134 -15.80 17.58 6.71
CA ASN A 134 -15.94 18.70 5.78
C ASN A 134 -14.93 18.64 4.62
N THR A 135 -14.13 17.60 4.53
CA THR A 135 -13.14 17.42 3.46
C THR A 135 -13.76 16.71 2.26
N LYS A 136 -13.22 17.02 1.08
CA LYS A 136 -13.59 16.30 -0.15
C LYS A 136 -13.33 14.79 -0.04
N GLY A 137 -12.25 14.40 0.62
CA GLY A 137 -11.91 13.00 0.82
C GLY A 137 -12.99 12.24 1.60
N PHE A 138 -13.71 12.91 2.51
CA PHE A 138 -14.83 12.30 3.22
C PHE A 138 -16.04 12.09 2.31
N GLU A 139 -16.32 13.01 1.39
CA GLU A 139 -17.37 12.84 0.37
C GLU A 139 -17.06 11.62 -0.53
N ASP A 140 -15.79 11.41 -0.89
CA ASP A 140 -15.38 10.29 -1.73
C ASP A 140 -15.66 8.92 -1.10
N LEU A 141 -15.86 8.83 0.23
CA LEU A 141 -16.27 7.58 0.90
C LEU A 141 -17.66 7.10 0.49
N GLU A 142 -18.52 7.95 -0.11
CA GLU A 142 -19.83 7.54 -0.63
C GLU A 142 -19.72 6.43 -1.69
N TYR A 143 -18.62 6.41 -2.45
CA TYR A 143 -18.34 5.36 -3.44
C TYR A 143 -17.88 4.03 -2.83
N TYR A 144 -17.68 3.99 -1.50
CA TYR A 144 -17.25 2.81 -0.74
C TYR A 144 -18.21 2.51 0.43
N PRO A 145 -19.48 2.11 0.16
CA PRO A 145 -20.54 2.00 1.17
C PRO A 145 -20.19 1.10 2.35
N SER A 146 -19.50 -0.03 2.09
CA SER A 146 -19.09 -0.96 3.15
C SER A 146 -18.09 -0.33 4.10
N LEU A 147 -17.14 0.43 3.58
CA LEU A 147 -16.13 1.13 4.36
C LEU A 147 -16.75 2.30 5.14
N LEU A 148 -17.63 3.06 4.49
CA LEU A 148 -18.39 4.14 5.14
C LEU A 148 -19.24 3.60 6.31
N MET A 149 -19.93 2.45 6.12
CA MET A 149 -20.68 1.79 7.20
C MET A 149 -19.79 1.36 8.37
N GLU A 150 -18.60 0.83 8.08
CA GLU A 150 -17.63 0.43 9.11
C GLU A 150 -17.20 1.65 9.94
N VAL A 151 -16.79 2.72 9.27
CA VAL A 151 -16.40 3.99 9.91
C VAL A 151 -17.54 4.56 10.76
N THR A 152 -18.73 4.63 10.19
CA THR A 152 -19.93 5.20 10.86
C THR A 152 -20.25 4.43 12.15
N LYS A 153 -20.26 3.10 12.12
CA LYS A 153 -20.49 2.27 13.32
C LYS A 153 -19.47 2.55 14.41
N LEU A 154 -18.19 2.70 14.05
CA LEU A 154 -17.13 2.97 15.02
C LEU A 154 -17.21 4.38 15.61
N VAL A 155 -17.55 5.39 14.80
CA VAL A 155 -17.79 6.75 15.27
C VAL A 155 -18.92 6.76 16.31
N PHE A 156 -20.08 6.18 16.01
CA PHE A 156 -21.21 6.12 16.93
C PHE A 156 -20.91 5.32 18.20
N SER A 157 -20.18 4.21 18.11
CA SER A 157 -19.77 3.43 19.27
C SER A 157 -18.88 4.23 20.23
N ASN A 158 -17.99 5.07 19.68
CA ASN A 158 -17.12 5.93 20.49
C ASN A 158 -17.85 7.12 21.13
N VAL A 159 -18.88 7.67 20.49
CA VAL A 159 -19.72 8.73 21.07
C VAL A 159 -20.48 8.19 22.27
N ASN A 160 -21.13 7.02 22.15
CA ASN A 160 -21.89 6.41 23.23
C ASN A 160 -21.04 6.02 24.44
N ASN A 161 -19.77 5.63 24.23
CA ASN A 161 -18.84 5.30 25.33
C ASN A 161 -18.33 6.55 26.08
N LYS A 162 -18.36 7.75 25.48
CA LYS A 162 -18.00 9.00 26.14
C LYS A 162 -19.14 9.59 26.98
N GLU A 163 -20.38 9.24 26.68
CA GLU A 163 -21.57 9.72 27.42
C GLU A 163 -21.91 8.87 28.65
N ASN A 164 -21.31 7.67 28.82
CA ASN A 164 -21.47 6.82 30.01
C ASN A 164 -20.10 6.45 30.60
N PRO A 165 -19.39 7.36 31.29
CA PRO A 165 -18.26 6.99 32.15
C PRO A 165 -18.79 6.27 33.38
N GLN A 166 -18.50 4.97 33.51
CA GLN A 166 -18.71 4.23 34.76
C GLN A 166 -17.75 4.69 35.85
#